data_5a431b83af9bf4f60c4cd1c777c68cc8
#
_entry.id   5a431b83af9bf4f60c4cd1c777c68cc8
#
_cell.length_a   1.000
_cell.length_b   1.000
_cell.length_c   1.000
_cell.angle_alpha   90.00
_cell.angle_beta   90.00
_cell.angle_gamma   90.00
#
_symmetry.space_group_name_H-M   'P 1'
#
loop_
_entity.id
_entity.type
_entity.pdbx_description
1 polymer ?
#
loop_
_entity_poly.entity_id
_entity_poly.type
_entity_poly.pdbx_seq_one_letter_code
_entity_poly.pdbx_strand_id
1 'polypeptide(L)'
;TGTFGHGARPDLANNPMDCFTTLYQQLSAFRTRSVDPFQCLTFSLGFVKSGEKYNVIPDKLTFGGTARFFSYEKAGRPFVEFLKKALEQNTALYGCKAKILQMPEALFEVNNHPQCAALGRTALEHDLGPQHIQDPQPWMASESYALYLQKFPGVLTFTGIANKEEGCGANHHTPEFDIDERGLIYGTAMAISYALAFLNNPQPIKFTPNPEPVEQLAKRNV
;
A
#
# COMPACT_ATOMS: atom_id res chain seq x y z
N THR A 1 -20.97 13.82 4.14
CA THR A 1 -21.84 15.02 4.08
C THR A 1 -22.76 15.05 5.28
N GLY A 2 -23.02 16.24 5.80
CA GLY A 2 -23.99 16.55 6.84
C GLY A 2 -24.95 17.65 6.38
N THR A 3 -25.22 18.62 7.27
CA THR A 3 -26.07 19.80 6.96
C THR A 3 -25.40 21.08 7.44
N PHE A 4 -25.51 22.15 6.67
CA PHE A 4 -25.05 23.48 7.09
C PHE A 4 -25.74 23.97 8.35
N GLY A 5 -25.03 24.77 9.14
CA GLY A 5 -25.58 25.44 10.30
C GLY A 5 -24.84 26.70 10.71
N HIS A 6 -25.52 27.53 11.49
CA HIS A 6 -24.88 28.67 12.13
C HIS A 6 -24.12 28.21 13.39
N GLY A 7 -22.88 28.66 13.58
CA GLY A 7 -22.05 28.23 14.69
C GLY A 7 -22.64 28.47 16.11
N ALA A 8 -23.61 29.43 16.26
CA ALA A 8 -24.36 29.63 17.48
C ALA A 8 -25.54 28.66 17.70
N ARG A 9 -25.91 27.87 16.70
CA ARG A 9 -27.01 26.91 16.75
C ARG A 9 -26.57 25.53 16.19
N PRO A 10 -25.55 24.90 16.84
CA PRO A 10 -25.04 23.60 16.39
C PRO A 10 -26.09 22.48 16.49
N ASP A 11 -27.10 22.65 17.34
CA ASP A 11 -28.23 21.75 17.52
C ASP A 11 -29.12 21.60 16.25
N LEU A 12 -29.01 22.51 15.28
CA LEU A 12 -29.76 22.50 14.02
C LEU A 12 -28.95 21.95 12.83
N ALA A 13 -27.72 21.49 13.05
CA ALA A 13 -26.83 21.02 12.00
C ALA A 13 -26.27 19.64 12.30
N ASN A 14 -25.94 18.91 11.24
CA ASN A 14 -25.17 17.66 11.36
C ASN A 14 -23.75 17.92 10.87
N ASN A 15 -22.83 18.06 11.81
CA ASN A 15 -21.46 18.46 11.52
C ASN A 15 -20.59 17.25 11.08
N PRO A 16 -20.12 17.18 9.84
CA PRO A 16 -19.27 16.11 9.40
C PRO A 16 -17.87 16.12 10.04
N MET A 17 -17.43 17.23 10.64
CA MET A 17 -16.15 17.26 11.36
C MET A 17 -16.23 16.46 12.67
N ASP A 18 -17.34 16.53 13.40
CA ASP A 18 -17.54 15.76 14.63
C ASP A 18 -17.59 14.25 14.32
N CYS A 19 -18.31 13.90 13.25
CA CYS A 19 -18.35 12.53 12.74
C CYS A 19 -16.94 12.03 12.35
N PHE A 20 -16.17 12.84 11.63
CA PHE A 20 -14.81 12.49 11.23
C PHE A 20 -13.85 12.35 12.42
N THR A 21 -13.95 13.21 13.43
CA THR A 21 -13.09 13.14 14.62
C THR A 21 -13.24 11.79 15.32
N THR A 22 -14.48 11.34 15.51
CA THR A 22 -14.77 10.01 16.10
C THR A 22 -14.25 8.89 15.22
N LEU A 23 -14.47 8.95 13.91
CA LEU A 23 -13.95 7.97 12.96
C LEU A 23 -12.42 7.87 13.02
N TYR A 24 -11.72 8.99 13.04
CA TYR A 24 -10.26 9.03 13.08
C TYR A 24 -9.68 8.38 14.35
N GLN A 25 -10.31 8.64 15.52
CA GLN A 25 -9.93 7.98 16.76
C GLN A 25 -10.14 6.46 16.70
N GLN A 26 -11.25 6.00 16.10
CA GLN A 26 -11.53 4.58 15.93
C GLN A 26 -10.52 3.91 14.98
N LEU A 27 -10.13 4.56 13.87
CA LEU A 27 -9.10 4.06 12.97
C LEU A 27 -7.75 3.90 13.68
N SER A 28 -7.39 4.88 14.53
CA SER A 28 -6.17 4.81 15.34
C SER A 28 -6.22 3.68 16.37
N ALA A 29 -7.37 3.50 17.02
CA ALA A 29 -7.59 2.40 17.98
C ALA A 29 -7.59 1.03 17.29
N PHE A 30 -8.15 0.91 16.10
CA PHE A 30 -8.16 -0.33 15.32
C PHE A 30 -6.75 -0.87 15.10
N ARG A 31 -5.81 -0.01 14.67
CA ARG A 31 -4.41 -0.39 14.43
C ARG A 31 -3.77 -1.02 15.67
N THR A 32 -4.06 -0.48 16.86
CA THR A 32 -3.40 -0.88 18.11
C THR A 32 -4.14 -1.95 18.90
N ARG A 33 -5.42 -2.19 18.60
CA ARG A 33 -6.29 -3.07 19.40
C ARG A 33 -6.83 -4.27 18.64
N SER A 34 -6.94 -4.18 17.31
CA SER A 34 -7.62 -5.19 16.49
C SER A 34 -6.69 -5.90 15.49
N VAL A 35 -5.51 -5.38 15.27
CA VAL A 35 -4.48 -6.01 14.43
C VAL A 35 -3.52 -6.78 15.32
N ASP A 36 -3.18 -8.01 14.93
CA ASP A 36 -2.17 -8.82 15.59
C ASP A 36 -0.86 -8.00 15.71
N PRO A 37 -0.26 -7.89 16.91
CA PRO A 37 0.99 -7.12 17.13
C PRO A 37 2.15 -7.52 16.21
N PHE A 38 2.15 -8.77 15.73
CA PHE A 38 3.16 -9.26 14.77
C PHE A 38 2.85 -8.91 13.31
N GLN A 39 1.70 -8.27 13.03
CA GLN A 39 1.33 -7.79 11.71
C GLN A 39 1.56 -6.30 11.59
N CYS A 40 2.24 -5.88 10.53
CA CYS A 40 2.39 -4.46 10.23
C CYS A 40 1.12 -3.89 9.59
N LEU A 41 0.61 -2.83 10.18
CA LEU A 41 -0.37 -1.94 9.57
C LEU A 41 0.00 -0.50 9.87
N THR A 42 0.17 0.32 8.85
CA THR A 42 0.26 1.77 9.00
C THR A 42 -0.94 2.45 8.35
N PHE A 43 -1.36 3.55 8.94
CA PHE A 43 -2.41 4.40 8.40
C PHE A 43 -1.99 5.86 8.55
N SER A 44 -2.11 6.63 7.47
CA SER A 44 -1.79 8.05 7.46
C SER A 44 -2.81 8.81 6.62
N LEU A 45 -3.26 9.96 7.11
CA LEU A 45 -4.03 10.91 6.33
C LEU A 45 -3.09 11.77 5.49
N GLY A 46 -3.42 11.91 4.21
CA GLY A 46 -2.74 12.84 3.30
C GLY A 46 -3.41 14.20 3.28
N PHE A 47 -4.73 14.23 3.46
CA PHE A 47 -5.49 15.47 3.53
C PHE A 47 -6.81 15.31 4.29
N VAL A 48 -7.28 16.42 4.84
CA VAL A 48 -8.64 16.63 5.35
C VAL A 48 -9.07 18.03 4.92
N LYS A 49 -10.23 18.15 4.26
CA LYS A 49 -10.76 19.42 3.77
C LYS A 49 -12.20 19.58 4.20
N SER A 50 -12.51 20.68 4.91
CA SER A 50 -13.86 21.02 5.36
C SER A 50 -13.91 22.49 5.80
N GLY A 51 -15.05 23.14 5.54
CA GLY A 51 -15.34 24.51 5.98
C GLY A 51 -14.50 25.60 5.32
N GLU A 52 -15.01 26.82 5.36
CA GLU A 52 -14.34 28.02 4.84
C GLU A 52 -14.44 29.20 5.83
N LYS A 53 -15.46 29.21 6.70
CA LYS A 53 -15.73 30.29 7.62
C LYS A 53 -15.85 29.78 9.05
N TYR A 54 -15.26 30.50 10.00
CA TYR A 54 -15.23 30.11 11.41
C TYR A 54 -16.60 30.07 12.11
N ASN A 55 -17.61 30.76 11.59
CA ASN A 55 -18.94 30.85 12.18
C ASN A 55 -20.02 30.04 11.42
N VAL A 56 -19.59 29.19 10.48
CA VAL A 56 -20.48 28.34 9.67
C VAL A 56 -20.08 26.88 9.86
N ILE A 57 -21.02 26.05 10.30
CA ILE A 57 -20.86 24.60 10.34
C ILE A 57 -20.96 24.10 8.89
N PRO A 58 -19.94 23.40 8.35
CA PRO A 58 -19.97 22.92 6.99
C PRO A 58 -20.87 21.71 6.84
N ASP A 59 -21.40 21.50 5.61
CA ASP A 59 -22.14 20.32 5.26
C ASP A 59 -21.28 19.19 4.65
N LYS A 60 -19.99 19.48 4.37
CA LYS A 60 -19.10 18.56 3.68
C LYS A 60 -17.72 18.51 4.30
N LEU A 61 -17.22 17.29 4.47
CA LEU A 61 -15.83 17.01 4.76
C LEU A 61 -15.34 15.93 3.78
N THR A 62 -14.17 16.14 3.22
CA THR A 62 -13.48 15.14 2.39
C THR A 62 -12.12 14.86 2.99
N PHE A 63 -11.78 13.60 3.12
CA PHE A 63 -10.47 13.18 3.57
C PHE A 63 -9.94 12.03 2.71
N GLY A 64 -8.64 11.88 2.69
CA GLY A 64 -7.96 10.80 2.01
C GLY A 64 -6.64 10.48 2.68
N GLY A 65 -6.21 9.24 2.52
CA GLY A 65 -5.01 8.75 3.15
C GLY A 65 -4.56 7.42 2.57
N THR A 66 -3.53 6.84 3.18
CA THR A 66 -3.00 5.54 2.80
C THR A 66 -2.99 4.60 3.99
N ALA A 67 -3.32 3.33 3.73
CA ALA A 67 -3.04 2.21 4.63
C ALA A 67 -2.01 1.30 3.97
N ARG A 68 -1.04 0.83 4.73
CA ARG A 68 0.03 -0.05 4.26
C ARG A 68 0.15 -1.26 5.16
N PHE A 69 0.39 -2.42 4.59
CA PHE A 69 0.48 -3.71 5.30
C PHE A 69 1.34 -4.69 4.52
N PHE A 70 1.84 -5.73 5.19
CA PHE A 70 2.56 -6.84 4.55
C PHE A 70 1.68 -8.07 4.30
N SER A 71 0.44 -8.12 4.82
CA SER A 71 -0.51 -9.18 4.54
C SER A 71 -1.90 -8.60 4.36
N TYR A 72 -2.44 -8.76 3.16
CA TYR A 72 -3.82 -8.37 2.87
C TYR A 72 -4.81 -9.12 3.79
N GLU A 73 -4.68 -10.45 3.89
CA GLU A 73 -5.62 -11.27 4.65
C GLU A 73 -5.62 -10.97 6.15
N LYS A 74 -4.42 -10.72 6.74
CA LYS A 74 -4.27 -10.54 8.19
C LYS A 74 -4.42 -9.10 8.67
N ALA A 75 -4.16 -8.12 7.80
CA ALA A 75 -4.19 -6.71 8.19
C ALA A 75 -5.01 -5.85 7.21
N GLY A 76 -4.84 -6.01 5.91
CA GLY A 76 -5.49 -5.18 4.90
C GLY A 76 -7.00 -5.38 4.85
N ARG A 77 -7.48 -6.61 4.68
CA ARG A 77 -8.91 -6.93 4.64
C ARG A 77 -9.62 -6.51 5.92
N PRO A 78 -9.16 -6.89 7.14
CA PRO A 78 -9.79 -6.44 8.37
C PRO A 78 -9.87 -4.92 8.50
N PHE A 79 -8.83 -4.19 8.03
CA PHE A 79 -8.85 -2.73 8.03
C PHE A 79 -9.92 -2.15 7.09
N VAL A 80 -10.03 -2.67 5.87
CA VAL A 80 -11.03 -2.21 4.89
C VAL A 80 -12.45 -2.48 5.39
N GLU A 81 -12.70 -3.66 5.93
CA GLU A 81 -14.00 -4.04 6.51
C GLU A 81 -14.36 -3.14 7.71
N PHE A 82 -13.38 -2.90 8.59
CA PHE A 82 -13.55 -1.99 9.72
C PHE A 82 -13.85 -0.57 9.26
N LEU A 83 -13.09 -0.04 8.29
CA LEU A 83 -13.30 1.31 7.74
C LEU A 83 -14.72 1.47 7.18
N LYS A 84 -15.19 0.52 6.39
CA LYS A 84 -16.54 0.55 5.82
C LYS A 84 -17.61 0.55 6.92
N LYS A 85 -17.49 -0.35 7.90
CA LYS A 85 -18.40 -0.44 9.04
C LYS A 85 -18.37 0.80 9.93
N ALA A 86 -17.19 1.32 10.23
CA ALA A 86 -17.02 2.52 11.05
C ALA A 86 -17.60 3.77 10.34
N LEU A 87 -17.43 3.88 9.02
CA LEU A 87 -18.07 4.95 8.24
C LEU A 87 -19.59 4.88 8.34
N GLU A 88 -20.18 3.71 8.13
CA GLU A 88 -21.63 3.51 8.22
C GLU A 88 -22.16 3.87 9.60
N GLN A 89 -21.57 3.32 10.66
CA GLN A 89 -22.01 3.52 12.04
C GLN A 89 -21.86 4.97 12.51
N ASN A 90 -20.71 5.60 12.25
CA ASN A 90 -20.50 6.99 12.65
C ASN A 90 -21.41 7.94 11.87
N THR A 91 -21.59 7.75 10.57
CA THR A 91 -22.48 8.63 9.81
C THR A 91 -23.93 8.52 10.27
N ALA A 92 -24.38 7.31 10.62
CA ALA A 92 -25.72 7.11 11.20
C ALA A 92 -25.85 7.83 12.56
N LEU A 93 -24.83 7.71 13.44
CA LEU A 93 -24.81 8.34 14.77
C LEU A 93 -24.89 9.88 14.68
N TYR A 94 -24.16 10.48 13.73
CA TYR A 94 -24.10 11.95 13.58
C TYR A 94 -25.09 12.53 12.58
N GLY A 95 -26.06 11.73 12.08
CA GLY A 95 -27.02 12.18 11.07
C GLY A 95 -26.36 12.59 9.73
N CYS A 96 -25.19 12.05 9.45
CA CYS A 96 -24.40 12.31 8.26
C CYS A 96 -24.57 11.18 7.22
N LYS A 97 -23.93 11.35 6.06
CA LYS A 97 -23.82 10.32 5.02
C LYS A 97 -22.39 10.23 4.52
N ALA A 98 -21.89 9.03 4.28
CA ALA A 98 -20.58 8.80 3.69
C ALA A 98 -20.70 8.30 2.24
N LYS A 99 -19.70 8.65 1.43
CA LYS A 99 -19.47 8.08 0.11
C LYS A 99 -17.97 7.82 -0.04
N ILE A 100 -17.59 6.59 -0.34
CA ILE A 100 -16.23 6.26 -0.74
C ILE A 100 -16.05 6.73 -2.19
N LEU A 101 -15.12 7.65 -2.41
CA LEU A 101 -14.87 8.24 -3.73
C LEU A 101 -13.85 7.43 -4.53
N GLN A 102 -12.88 6.86 -3.84
CA GLN A 102 -11.82 6.06 -4.43
C GLN A 102 -11.34 5.02 -3.43
N MET A 103 -11.10 3.82 -3.90
CA MET A 103 -10.41 2.76 -3.18
C MET A 103 -9.57 2.00 -4.20
N PRO A 104 -8.35 1.57 -3.84
CA PRO A 104 -7.53 0.77 -4.75
C PRO A 104 -8.28 -0.51 -5.17
N GLU A 105 -8.20 -0.86 -6.44
CA GLU A 105 -8.85 -2.05 -6.97
C GLU A 105 -8.18 -3.33 -6.48
N ALA A 106 -6.85 -3.36 -6.40
CA ALA A 106 -6.09 -4.51 -5.90
C ALA A 106 -5.21 -4.13 -4.72
N LEU A 107 -5.23 -4.94 -3.65
CA LEU A 107 -4.46 -4.75 -2.41
C LEU A 107 -3.72 -6.04 -2.04
N PHE A 108 -2.89 -6.55 -2.95
CA PHE A 108 -2.03 -7.67 -2.64
C PHE A 108 -0.63 -7.19 -2.24
N GLU A 109 -0.02 -7.91 -1.31
CA GLU A 109 1.39 -7.79 -1.03
C GLU A 109 2.25 -8.36 -2.16
N VAL A 110 3.42 -7.78 -2.39
CA VAL A 110 4.47 -8.42 -3.18
C VAL A 110 5.15 -9.45 -2.31
N ASN A 111 4.85 -10.71 -2.54
CA ASN A 111 5.45 -11.83 -1.83
C ASN A 111 6.22 -12.70 -2.83
N ASN A 112 7.52 -12.54 -2.86
CA ASN A 112 8.40 -13.28 -3.76
C ASN A 112 8.27 -14.79 -3.55
N HIS A 113 8.16 -15.55 -4.64
CA HIS A 113 8.13 -17.00 -4.55
C HIS A 113 9.48 -17.54 -4.06
N PRO A 114 9.55 -18.34 -2.99
CA PRO A 114 10.82 -18.72 -2.36
C PRO A 114 11.81 -19.40 -3.31
N GLN A 115 11.33 -20.32 -4.17
CA GLN A 115 12.19 -21.00 -5.14
C GLN A 115 12.69 -20.04 -6.22
N CYS A 116 11.88 -19.09 -6.68
CA CYS A 116 12.30 -18.04 -7.62
C CYS A 116 13.32 -17.10 -7.00
N ALA A 117 13.11 -16.68 -5.77
CA ALA A 117 14.03 -15.82 -5.04
C ALA A 117 15.39 -16.51 -4.80
N ALA A 118 15.38 -17.79 -4.38
CA ALA A 118 16.60 -18.55 -4.20
C ALA A 118 17.37 -18.76 -5.51
N LEU A 119 16.65 -19.12 -6.60
CA LEU A 119 17.23 -19.27 -7.92
C LEU A 119 17.87 -17.97 -8.41
N GLY A 120 17.14 -16.85 -8.28
CA GLY A 120 17.65 -15.54 -8.65
C GLY A 120 18.89 -15.14 -7.85
N ARG A 121 18.86 -15.32 -6.54
CA ARG A 121 20.02 -15.05 -5.67
C ARG A 121 21.25 -15.83 -6.12
N THR A 122 21.12 -17.15 -6.28
CA THR A 122 22.25 -18.01 -6.70
C THR A 122 22.83 -17.55 -8.05
N ALA A 123 21.98 -17.26 -9.03
CA ALA A 123 22.42 -16.81 -10.33
C ALA A 123 23.16 -15.45 -10.26
N LEU A 124 22.62 -14.51 -9.51
CA LEU A 124 23.19 -13.17 -9.37
C LEU A 124 24.50 -13.19 -8.56
N GLU A 125 24.60 -14.00 -7.51
CA GLU A 125 25.85 -14.19 -6.76
C GLU A 125 26.96 -14.78 -7.65
N HIS A 126 26.58 -15.69 -8.57
CA HIS A 126 27.53 -16.26 -9.53
C HIS A 126 27.96 -15.24 -10.59
N ASP A 127 27.02 -14.50 -11.18
CA ASP A 127 27.29 -13.67 -12.35
C ASP A 127 27.80 -12.26 -11.99
N LEU A 128 27.33 -11.68 -10.88
CA LEU A 128 27.68 -10.32 -10.44
C LEU A 128 28.62 -10.32 -9.21
N GLY A 129 28.70 -11.43 -8.49
CA GLY A 129 29.43 -11.56 -7.25
C GLY A 129 28.57 -11.28 -6.00
N PRO A 130 28.79 -12.04 -4.92
CA PRO A 130 27.98 -11.96 -3.70
C PRO A 130 28.05 -10.60 -3.00
N GLN A 131 29.12 -9.83 -3.20
CA GLN A 131 29.28 -8.49 -2.64
C GLN A 131 28.26 -7.46 -3.18
N HIS A 132 27.64 -7.75 -4.33
CA HIS A 132 26.61 -6.91 -4.96
C HIS A 132 25.19 -7.29 -4.56
N ILE A 133 25.02 -8.38 -3.80
CA ILE A 133 23.70 -8.88 -3.39
C ILE A 133 23.44 -8.49 -1.94
N GLN A 134 22.29 -7.84 -1.71
CA GLN A 134 21.89 -7.40 -0.37
C GLN A 134 20.45 -7.82 -0.09
N ASP A 135 20.12 -7.97 1.19
CA ASP A 135 18.75 -8.15 1.68
C ASP A 135 18.26 -6.81 2.24
N PRO A 136 17.49 -6.05 1.48
CA PRO A 136 16.95 -4.79 1.96
C PRO A 136 15.91 -5.03 3.05
N GLN A 137 15.69 -4.01 3.89
CA GLN A 137 14.55 -4.04 4.81
C GLN A 137 13.24 -4.13 4.02
N PRO A 138 12.24 -4.87 4.53
CA PRO A 138 10.93 -4.93 3.90
C PRO A 138 10.35 -3.53 3.69
N TRP A 139 9.83 -3.29 2.50
CA TRP A 139 9.31 -1.98 2.12
C TRP A 139 7.79 -2.02 1.91
N MET A 140 7.07 -1.11 2.56
CA MET A 140 5.60 -1.05 2.52
C MET A 140 5.08 -0.23 1.33
N ALA A 141 5.73 -0.30 0.16
CA ALA A 141 5.22 0.29 -1.07
C ALA A 141 4.21 -0.64 -1.75
N SER A 142 3.31 -0.05 -2.55
CA SER A 142 2.39 -0.81 -3.40
C SER A 142 3.03 -1.03 -4.77
N GLU A 143 2.83 -2.23 -5.33
CA GLU A 143 3.31 -2.57 -6.66
C GLU A 143 2.28 -3.43 -7.39
N SER A 144 2.00 -3.10 -8.65
CA SER A 144 1.05 -3.85 -9.48
C SER A 144 1.54 -5.27 -9.81
N TYR A 145 2.84 -5.50 -9.73
CA TYR A 145 3.46 -6.82 -9.88
C TYR A 145 2.89 -7.86 -8.88
N ALA A 146 2.38 -7.42 -7.74
CA ALA A 146 1.68 -8.26 -6.78
C ALA A 146 0.55 -9.09 -7.42
N LEU A 147 -0.13 -8.55 -8.42
CA LEU A 147 -1.20 -9.25 -9.13
C LEU A 147 -0.66 -10.40 -10.01
N TYR A 148 0.51 -10.20 -10.63
CA TYR A 148 1.19 -11.26 -11.38
C TYR A 148 1.58 -12.42 -10.46
N LEU A 149 2.02 -12.12 -9.24
CA LEU A 149 2.39 -13.14 -8.25
C LEU A 149 1.20 -13.97 -7.75
N GLN A 150 -0.03 -13.52 -7.96
CA GLN A 150 -1.21 -14.35 -7.73
C GLN A 150 -1.38 -15.45 -8.80
N LYS A 151 -0.80 -15.28 -9.97
CA LYS A 151 -0.99 -16.17 -11.12
C LYS A 151 0.26 -16.94 -11.51
N PHE A 152 1.43 -16.41 -11.22
CA PHE A 152 2.72 -16.97 -11.63
C PHE A 152 3.70 -16.94 -10.47
N PRO A 153 4.58 -17.95 -10.37
CA PRO A 153 5.71 -17.86 -9.46
C PRO A 153 6.70 -16.82 -10.01
N GLY A 154 7.18 -15.94 -9.16
CA GLY A 154 8.06 -14.87 -9.61
C GLY A 154 8.83 -14.22 -8.47
N VAL A 155 9.66 -13.26 -8.82
CA VAL A 155 10.45 -12.45 -7.90
C VAL A 155 10.50 -11.01 -8.37
N LEU A 156 10.23 -10.07 -7.48
CA LEU A 156 10.53 -8.65 -7.63
C LEU A 156 11.84 -8.39 -6.92
N THR A 157 12.77 -7.77 -7.64
CA THR A 157 14.07 -7.37 -7.12
C THR A 157 14.25 -5.88 -7.25
N PHE A 158 15.13 -5.30 -6.43
CA PHE A 158 15.50 -3.90 -6.49
C PHE A 158 16.93 -3.76 -6.99
N THR A 159 17.16 -2.79 -7.86
CA THR A 159 18.49 -2.35 -8.26
C THR A 159 18.89 -1.15 -7.41
N GLY A 160 20.04 -1.24 -6.72
CA GLY A 160 20.60 -0.10 -6.00
C GLY A 160 21.04 0.99 -6.99
N ILE A 161 20.54 2.19 -6.79
CA ILE A 161 20.78 3.36 -7.67
C ILE A 161 21.29 4.58 -6.91
N ALA A 162 21.48 4.45 -5.60
CA ALA A 162 21.92 5.56 -4.77
C ALA A 162 23.45 5.69 -4.80
N ASN A 163 23.95 6.90 -5.04
CA ASN A 163 25.34 7.27 -4.93
C ASN A 163 25.44 8.71 -4.40
N LYS A 164 25.72 8.85 -3.12
CA LYS A 164 25.74 10.16 -2.47
C LYS A 164 26.89 11.05 -2.95
N GLU A 165 28.00 10.48 -3.40
CA GLU A 165 29.14 11.22 -3.92
C GLU A 165 28.82 11.90 -5.26
N GLU A 166 27.93 11.28 -6.05
CA GLU A 166 27.44 11.83 -7.32
C GLU A 166 26.09 12.56 -7.17
N GLY A 167 25.63 12.83 -5.94
CA GLY A 167 24.37 13.51 -5.69
C GLY A 167 23.12 12.62 -5.77
N CYS A 168 23.24 11.35 -6.11
CA CYS A 168 22.13 10.41 -6.26
C CYS A 168 21.84 9.71 -4.95
N GLY A 169 21.12 10.36 -4.06
CA GLY A 169 20.83 9.79 -2.73
C GLY A 169 19.51 10.26 -2.12
N ALA A 170 18.77 11.09 -2.82
CA ALA A 170 17.48 11.59 -2.37
C ALA A 170 16.39 10.49 -2.45
N ASN A 171 15.36 10.62 -1.60
CA ASN A 171 14.24 9.70 -1.58
C ASN A 171 13.33 9.87 -2.80
N HIS A 172 12.60 8.81 -3.15
CA HIS A 172 11.54 8.86 -4.15
C HIS A 172 10.53 9.99 -3.85
N HIS A 173 9.96 10.56 -4.91
CA HIS A 173 8.95 11.63 -4.85
C HIS A 173 9.46 12.95 -4.24
N THR A 174 10.77 13.21 -4.31
CA THR A 174 11.36 14.50 -4.00
C THR A 174 11.88 15.18 -5.29
N PRO A 175 11.95 16.51 -5.36
CA PRO A 175 12.49 17.23 -6.53
C PRO A 175 13.97 16.92 -6.81
N GLU A 176 14.69 16.49 -5.77
CA GLU A 176 16.12 16.17 -5.81
C GLU A 176 16.38 14.70 -6.17
N PHE A 177 15.33 13.89 -6.42
CA PHE A 177 15.48 12.48 -6.78
C PHE A 177 16.27 12.35 -8.09
N ASP A 178 17.36 11.61 -8.03
CA ASP A 178 18.17 11.23 -9.17
C ASP A 178 18.79 9.85 -8.97
N ILE A 179 19.30 9.25 -10.03
CA ILE A 179 19.85 7.90 -10.04
C ILE A 179 21.31 7.91 -10.53
N ASP A 180 22.13 7.04 -9.96
CA ASP A 180 23.41 6.69 -10.56
C ASP A 180 23.14 5.76 -11.76
N GLU A 181 23.36 6.27 -12.97
CA GLU A 181 23.08 5.52 -14.21
C GLU A 181 23.89 4.23 -14.35
N ARG A 182 24.97 4.06 -13.59
CA ARG A 182 25.72 2.78 -13.52
C ARG A 182 24.82 1.64 -13.00
N GLY A 183 23.78 1.97 -12.22
CA GLY A 183 22.75 1.01 -11.78
C GLY A 183 22.01 0.34 -12.94
N LEU A 184 21.86 1.00 -14.09
CA LEU A 184 21.16 0.45 -15.27
C LEU A 184 21.82 -0.83 -15.81
N ILE A 185 23.16 -0.88 -15.77
CA ILE A 185 23.93 -2.07 -16.18
C ILE A 185 23.60 -3.25 -15.27
N TYR A 186 23.57 -3.02 -13.95
CA TYR A 186 23.24 -4.04 -12.97
C TYR A 186 21.79 -4.51 -13.10
N GLY A 187 20.84 -3.59 -13.31
CA GLY A 187 19.43 -3.93 -13.54
C GLY A 187 19.23 -4.81 -14.78
N THR A 188 19.92 -4.48 -15.89
CA THR A 188 19.90 -5.26 -17.12
C THR A 188 20.53 -6.65 -16.92
N ALA A 189 21.73 -6.69 -16.34
CA ALA A 189 22.43 -7.94 -16.06
C ALA A 189 21.59 -8.86 -15.15
N MET A 190 20.96 -8.31 -14.11
CA MET A 190 20.08 -9.02 -13.20
C MET A 190 18.90 -9.68 -13.93
N ALA A 191 18.23 -8.95 -14.83
CA ALA A 191 17.11 -9.49 -15.57
C ALA A 191 17.53 -10.65 -16.50
N ILE A 192 18.67 -10.50 -17.19
CA ILE A 192 19.21 -11.53 -18.09
C ILE A 192 19.65 -12.75 -17.30
N SER A 193 20.43 -12.57 -16.24
CA SER A 193 20.93 -13.66 -15.38
C SER A 193 19.78 -14.50 -14.82
N TYR A 194 18.76 -13.82 -14.24
CA TYR A 194 17.58 -14.51 -13.73
C TYR A 194 16.84 -15.29 -14.83
N ALA A 195 16.61 -14.67 -15.98
CA ALA A 195 15.90 -15.31 -17.08
C ALA A 195 16.63 -16.58 -17.58
N LEU A 196 17.95 -16.50 -17.74
CA LEU A 196 18.76 -17.66 -18.15
C LEU A 196 18.76 -18.75 -17.08
N ALA A 197 18.89 -18.39 -15.82
CA ALA A 197 18.82 -19.34 -14.71
C ALA A 197 17.45 -20.03 -14.64
N PHE A 198 16.38 -19.28 -14.83
CA PHE A 198 15.01 -19.83 -14.82
C PHE A 198 14.79 -20.81 -15.99
N LEU A 199 15.18 -20.44 -17.20
CA LEU A 199 15.01 -21.26 -18.39
C LEU A 199 15.86 -22.54 -18.36
N ASN A 200 17.03 -22.49 -17.72
CA ASN A 200 17.93 -23.63 -17.59
C ASN A 200 17.70 -24.44 -16.30
N ASN A 201 16.74 -24.05 -15.46
CA ASN A 201 16.48 -24.77 -14.22
C ASN A 201 15.85 -26.13 -14.48
N PRO A 202 16.51 -27.25 -14.12
CA PRO A 202 15.99 -28.59 -14.35
C PRO A 202 14.85 -28.96 -13.39
N GLN A 203 14.69 -28.20 -12.31
CA GLN A 203 13.69 -28.49 -11.29
C GLN A 203 12.42 -27.68 -11.52
N PRO A 204 11.24 -28.30 -11.52
CA PRO A 204 9.99 -27.58 -11.66
C PRO A 204 9.74 -26.71 -10.44
N ILE A 205 9.33 -25.47 -10.67
CA ILE A 205 8.90 -24.58 -9.60
C ILE A 205 7.47 -24.98 -9.21
N LYS A 206 7.31 -25.36 -7.94
CA LYS A 206 6.01 -25.74 -7.37
C LYS A 206 5.21 -24.49 -7.04
N PHE A 207 4.12 -24.28 -7.76
CA PHE A 207 3.25 -23.12 -7.58
C PHE A 207 1.78 -23.52 -7.79
N THR A 208 0.91 -22.99 -6.96
CA THR A 208 -0.54 -23.11 -7.12
C THR A 208 -1.11 -21.71 -7.38
N PRO A 209 -1.53 -21.43 -8.62
CA PRO A 209 -2.13 -20.13 -8.95
C PRO A 209 -3.40 -19.88 -8.14
N ASN A 210 -3.65 -18.62 -7.78
CA ASN A 210 -4.94 -18.22 -7.24
C ASN A 210 -6.03 -18.55 -8.29
N PRO A 211 -7.09 -19.33 -7.93
CA PRO A 211 -8.10 -19.77 -8.88
C PRO A 211 -9.01 -18.63 -9.38
N GLU A 212 -9.13 -17.53 -8.65
CA GLU A 212 -10.02 -16.43 -9.03
C GLU A 212 -9.56 -15.75 -10.33
N PRO A 213 -10.46 -15.36 -11.25
CA PRO A 213 -10.13 -14.56 -12.43
C PRO A 213 -9.42 -13.25 -12.06
N VAL A 214 -8.50 -12.79 -12.92
CA VAL A 214 -7.72 -11.56 -12.69
C VAL A 214 -8.63 -10.35 -12.49
N GLU A 215 -9.73 -10.28 -13.24
CA GLU A 215 -10.72 -9.20 -13.15
C GLU A 215 -11.42 -9.16 -11.78
N GLN A 216 -11.59 -10.31 -11.14
CA GLN A 216 -12.16 -10.38 -9.78
C GLN A 216 -11.11 -10.03 -8.73
N LEU A 217 -9.89 -10.51 -8.91
CA LEU A 217 -8.76 -10.16 -8.03
C LEU A 217 -8.51 -8.65 -8.03
N ALA A 218 -8.57 -8.01 -9.21
CA ALA A 218 -8.40 -6.58 -9.34
C ALA A 218 -9.51 -5.76 -8.66
N LYS A 219 -10.73 -6.30 -8.54
CA LYS A 219 -11.92 -5.60 -8.00
C LYS A 219 -12.23 -5.93 -6.53
N ARG A 220 -11.40 -6.65 -5.81
CA ARG A 220 -11.70 -7.16 -4.45
C ARG A 220 -12.11 -6.10 -3.43
N ASN A 221 -11.80 -4.84 -3.64
CA ASN A 221 -12.05 -3.78 -2.67
C ASN A 221 -13.11 -2.76 -3.10
N VAL A 222 -13.68 -2.95 -4.27
CA VAL A 222 -14.75 -2.07 -4.81
C VAL A 222 -16.11 -2.49 -4.29
#